data_d979da7afcc5f463f608a0bdedb2cfcc
#
_entry.id   d979da7afcc5f463f608a0bdedb2cfcc
#
_cell.length_a   1.000
_cell.length_b   1.000
_cell.length_c   1.000
_cell.angle_alpha   90.00
_cell.angle_beta   90.00
_cell.angle_gamma   90.00
#
_symmetry.space_group_name_H-M   'P 1'
#
loop_
_entity.id
_entity.type
_entity.pdbx_description
1 polymer ?
#
loop_
_entity_poly.entity_id
_entity_poly.type
_entity_poly.pdbx_seq_one_letter_code
_entity_poly.pdbx_strand_id
1 'polypeptide(L)'
;DEGVAFLVRCENRIIYHAGDLNWWHWEEEDDAYNRMMRGDYQKEIETLAGEKIDLAFVVLDPRQEEQFYWGFDWYMRHTDTKIVFPMHMWKQYEVQDRLIGMEVSEPYREKIMRIREKGQVFEL
;
A
#
# COMPACT_ATOMS: atom_id res chain seq x y z
N ASP A 1 -4.65 -15.16 -0.96
CA ASP A 1 -4.24 -14.42 0.22
C ASP A 1 -5.34 -14.42 1.26
N GLU A 2 -4.97 -14.75 2.48
CA GLU A 2 -5.90 -14.82 3.59
C GLU A 2 -5.86 -13.59 4.49
N GLY A 3 -5.18 -12.55 4.05
CA GLY A 3 -5.04 -11.33 4.81
C GLY A 3 -6.37 -10.60 5.00
N VAL A 4 -6.49 -9.88 6.12
CA VAL A 4 -7.67 -9.09 6.44
C VAL A 4 -7.26 -7.62 6.50
N ALA A 5 -7.96 -6.79 5.72
CA ALA A 5 -7.79 -5.35 5.78
C ALA A 5 -8.88 -4.74 6.66
N PHE A 6 -8.57 -3.61 7.26
CA PHE A 6 -9.49 -2.93 8.19
C PHE A 6 -9.73 -1.50 7.77
N LEU A 7 -11.01 -1.11 7.80
CA LEU A 7 -11.39 0.30 7.67
C LEU A 7 -12.01 0.72 9.00
N VAL A 8 -11.37 1.67 9.66
CA VAL A 8 -11.78 2.11 11.00
C VAL A 8 -12.26 3.55 10.95
N ARG A 9 -13.45 3.81 11.48
CA ARG A 9 -14.00 5.15 11.61
C ARG A 9 -13.91 5.57 13.07
N CYS A 10 -13.22 6.66 13.35
CA CYS A 10 -13.02 7.14 14.70
C CYS A 10 -12.97 8.66 14.70
N GLU A 11 -13.84 9.32 15.48
CA GLU A 11 -13.85 10.77 15.65
C GLU A 11 -13.82 11.55 14.33
N ASN A 12 -14.66 11.16 13.37
CA ASN A 12 -14.76 11.76 12.04
C ASN A 12 -13.53 11.54 11.17
N ARG A 13 -12.67 10.60 11.55
CA ARG A 13 -11.50 10.22 10.76
C ARG A 13 -11.65 8.79 10.27
N ILE A 14 -11.10 8.52 9.11
CA ILE A 14 -11.12 7.19 8.52
C ILE A 14 -9.67 6.72 8.36
N ILE A 15 -9.40 5.55 8.93
CA ILE A 15 -8.08 4.93 8.90
C ILE A 15 -8.20 3.58 8.20
N TYR A 16 -7.35 3.36 7.22
CA TYR A 16 -7.27 2.09 6.51
C TYR A 16 -5.98 1.36 6.86
N HIS A 17 -6.08 0.08 7.19
CA HIS A 17 -4.93 -0.77 7.43
C HIS A 17 -5.04 -2.00 6.56
N ALA A 18 -4.12 -2.14 5.63
CA ALA A 18 -4.19 -3.21 4.64
C ALA A 18 -3.91 -4.61 5.21
N GLY A 19 -3.29 -4.71 6.39
CA GLY A 19 -2.81 -6.00 6.87
C GLY A 19 -1.80 -6.55 5.88
N ASP A 20 -2.05 -7.76 5.39
CA ASP A 20 -1.20 -8.37 4.36
C ASP A 20 -1.80 -8.23 2.96
N LEU A 21 -2.89 -7.50 2.82
CA LEU A 21 -3.54 -7.34 1.52
C LEU A 21 -2.66 -6.55 0.57
N ASN A 22 -2.36 -7.13 -0.58
CA ASN A 22 -1.51 -6.51 -1.58
C ASN A 22 -1.77 -7.16 -2.94
N TRP A 23 -1.31 -6.49 -3.98
CA TRP A 23 -1.23 -7.07 -5.31
C TRP A 23 0.02 -7.95 -5.34
N TRP A 24 -0.10 -9.16 -4.82
CA TRP A 24 1.02 -10.10 -4.79
C TRP A 24 1.27 -10.64 -6.19
N HIS A 25 2.46 -10.44 -6.67
CA HIS A 25 2.91 -10.95 -7.95
C HIS A 25 4.26 -11.64 -7.75
N TRP A 26 4.32 -12.92 -8.06
CA TRP A 26 5.52 -13.71 -7.87
C TRP A 26 5.96 -14.31 -9.21
N GLU A 27 7.22 -14.09 -9.58
CA GLU A 27 7.77 -14.59 -10.85
C GLU A 27 7.74 -16.11 -10.95
N GLU A 28 7.85 -16.81 -9.83
CA GLU A 28 7.82 -18.29 -9.80
C GLU A 28 6.42 -18.87 -9.86
N GLU A 29 5.39 -18.07 -9.75
CA GLU A 29 4.02 -18.53 -9.86
C GLU A 29 3.53 -18.43 -11.31
N ASP A 30 2.51 -19.23 -11.66
CA ASP A 30 1.97 -19.17 -13.01
C ASP A 30 1.12 -17.92 -13.25
N ASP A 31 0.82 -17.64 -14.53
CA ASP A 31 0.07 -16.46 -14.91
C ASP A 31 -1.35 -16.46 -14.37
N ALA A 32 -1.98 -17.63 -14.27
CA ALA A 32 -3.35 -17.72 -13.75
C ALA A 32 -3.40 -17.31 -12.29
N TYR A 33 -2.42 -17.75 -11.50
CA TYR A 33 -2.32 -17.38 -10.08
C TYR A 33 -2.12 -15.87 -9.95
N ASN A 34 -1.17 -15.31 -10.69
CA ASN A 34 -0.88 -13.89 -10.61
C ASN A 34 -2.05 -13.02 -11.07
N ARG A 35 -2.82 -13.46 -12.08
CA ARG A 35 -4.03 -12.75 -12.51
C ARG A 35 -5.12 -12.78 -11.44
N MET A 36 -5.26 -13.91 -10.75
CA MET A 36 -6.22 -14.04 -9.66
C MET A 36 -5.89 -13.07 -8.52
N MET A 37 -4.62 -13.03 -8.12
CA MET A 37 -4.17 -12.12 -7.06
C MET A 37 -4.38 -10.66 -7.43
N ARG A 38 -4.11 -10.31 -8.69
CA ARG A 38 -4.35 -8.97 -9.20
C ARG A 38 -5.84 -8.61 -9.10
N GLY A 39 -6.69 -9.49 -9.62
CA GLY A 39 -8.13 -9.24 -9.65
C GLY A 39 -8.72 -9.11 -8.26
N ASP A 40 -8.32 -9.98 -7.36
CA ASP A 40 -8.80 -9.96 -5.98
C ASP A 40 -8.38 -8.66 -5.27
N TYR A 41 -7.12 -8.25 -5.46
CA TYR A 41 -6.63 -7.03 -4.85
C TYR A 41 -7.38 -5.80 -5.39
N GLN A 42 -7.49 -5.70 -6.71
CA GLN A 42 -8.16 -4.56 -7.34
C GLN A 42 -9.62 -4.46 -6.91
N LYS A 43 -10.29 -5.59 -6.81
CA LYS A 43 -11.68 -5.64 -6.38
C LYS A 43 -11.85 -5.18 -4.93
N GLU A 44 -10.94 -5.61 -4.05
CA GLU A 44 -10.99 -5.18 -2.65
C GLU A 44 -10.76 -3.67 -2.51
N ILE A 45 -9.81 -3.12 -3.27
CA ILE A 45 -9.56 -1.69 -3.22
C ILE A 45 -10.74 -0.88 -3.78
N GLU A 46 -11.45 -1.41 -4.77
CA GLU A 46 -12.63 -0.75 -5.31
C GLU A 46 -13.72 -0.54 -4.24
N THR A 47 -13.76 -1.36 -3.21
CA THR A 47 -14.72 -1.17 -2.11
C THR A 47 -14.47 0.12 -1.33
N LEU A 48 -13.31 0.71 -1.48
CA LEU A 48 -12.95 1.96 -0.81
C LEU A 48 -13.30 3.21 -1.63
N ALA A 49 -13.89 3.02 -2.82
CA ALA A 49 -14.28 4.14 -3.68
C ALA A 49 -15.27 5.05 -2.94
N GLY A 50 -15.05 6.34 -3.02
CA GLY A 50 -15.91 7.32 -2.35
C GLY A 50 -15.58 7.58 -0.88
N GLU A 51 -14.71 6.78 -0.28
CA GLU A 51 -14.26 7.03 1.08
C GLU A 51 -13.14 8.06 1.08
N LYS A 52 -13.16 8.98 2.03
CA LYS A 52 -12.07 9.94 2.23
C LYS A 52 -11.22 9.43 3.38
N ILE A 53 -10.11 8.82 3.02
CA ILE A 53 -9.23 8.15 3.98
C ILE A 53 -8.18 9.12 4.49
N ASP A 54 -8.20 9.38 5.79
CA ASP A 54 -7.26 10.33 6.40
C ASP A 54 -5.87 9.74 6.55
N LEU A 55 -5.80 8.45 6.85
CA LEU A 55 -4.55 7.77 7.14
C LEU A 55 -4.63 6.32 6.66
N ALA A 56 -3.61 5.86 5.97
CA ALA A 56 -3.56 4.48 5.51
C ALA A 56 -2.21 3.83 5.80
N PHE A 57 -2.25 2.52 6.04
CA PHE A 57 -1.07 1.67 6.14
C PHE A 57 -1.16 0.65 5.02
N VAL A 58 -0.24 0.73 4.05
CA VAL A 58 -0.31 -0.03 2.81
C VAL A 58 1.00 -0.78 2.56
N VAL A 59 0.88 -2.00 2.06
CA VAL A 59 2.04 -2.87 1.83
C VAL A 59 2.96 -2.33 0.74
N LEU A 60 4.25 -2.32 1.04
CA LEU A 60 5.32 -1.99 0.09
C LEU A 60 6.46 -2.98 0.35
N ASP A 61 6.38 -4.16 -0.24
CA ASP A 61 7.23 -5.29 0.11
C ASP A 61 8.37 -5.45 -0.89
N PRO A 62 9.63 -5.26 -0.46
CA PRO A 62 10.79 -5.35 -1.35
C PRO A 62 11.05 -6.75 -1.91
N ARG A 63 10.46 -7.79 -1.30
CA ARG A 63 10.61 -9.16 -1.81
C ARG A 63 10.00 -9.37 -3.19
N GLN A 64 9.11 -8.47 -3.61
CA GLN A 64 8.49 -8.57 -4.93
C GLN A 64 9.38 -8.02 -6.05
N GLU A 65 10.60 -7.65 -5.76
CA GLU A 65 11.58 -7.19 -6.74
C GLU A 65 11.03 -6.05 -7.61
N GLU A 66 10.96 -6.21 -8.92
CA GLU A 66 10.50 -5.15 -9.82
C GLU A 66 9.03 -4.80 -9.64
N GLN A 67 8.22 -5.70 -9.12
CA GLN A 67 6.79 -5.49 -8.90
C GLN A 67 6.48 -4.93 -7.51
N PHE A 68 7.49 -4.52 -6.75
CA PHE A 68 7.34 -4.14 -5.35
C PHE A 68 6.32 -3.02 -5.12
N TYR A 69 6.12 -2.15 -6.10
CA TYR A 69 5.27 -0.96 -5.94
C TYR A 69 3.87 -1.11 -6.53
N TRP A 70 3.57 -2.19 -7.25
CA TRP A 70 2.31 -2.33 -8.00
C TRP A 70 1.06 -2.14 -7.14
N GLY A 71 0.99 -2.82 -6.00
CA GLY A 71 -0.17 -2.71 -5.13
C GLY A 71 -0.29 -1.35 -4.47
N PHE A 72 0.81 -0.83 -3.98
CA PHE A 72 0.86 0.49 -3.36
C PHE A 72 0.42 1.58 -4.35
N ASP A 73 0.95 1.52 -5.56
CA ASP A 73 0.61 2.47 -6.62
C ASP A 73 -0.87 2.38 -7.00
N TRP A 74 -1.38 1.16 -7.19
CA TRP A 74 -2.79 0.95 -7.48
C TRP A 74 -3.67 1.55 -6.37
N TYR A 75 -3.33 1.27 -5.12
CA TYR A 75 -4.07 1.81 -3.98
C TYR A 75 -4.11 3.33 -4.02
N MET A 76 -2.96 3.98 -4.18
CA MET A 76 -2.91 5.44 -4.16
C MET A 76 -3.65 6.08 -5.32
N ARG A 77 -3.68 5.43 -6.48
CA ARG A 77 -4.38 5.95 -7.67
C ARG A 77 -5.89 5.72 -7.64
N HIS A 78 -6.36 4.78 -6.83
CA HIS A 78 -7.77 4.38 -6.83
C HIS A 78 -8.50 4.67 -5.52
N THR A 79 -7.84 5.35 -4.60
CA THR A 79 -8.46 5.80 -3.35
C THR A 79 -8.20 7.29 -3.15
N ASP A 80 -9.01 7.90 -2.29
CA ASP A 80 -8.79 9.28 -1.85
C ASP A 80 -8.13 9.20 -0.46
N THR A 81 -6.81 9.10 -0.45
CA THR A 81 -6.02 8.94 0.77
C THR A 81 -5.13 10.15 0.98
N LYS A 82 -5.18 10.72 2.18
CA LYS A 82 -4.46 11.94 2.52
C LYS A 82 -3.01 11.68 2.92
N ILE A 83 -2.79 10.68 3.77
CA ILE A 83 -1.47 10.31 4.30
C ILE A 83 -1.33 8.80 4.27
N VAL A 84 -0.18 8.29 3.82
CA VAL A 84 0.06 6.86 3.74
C VAL A 84 1.41 6.48 4.34
N PHE A 85 1.39 5.39 5.12
CA PHE A 85 2.59 4.78 5.69
C PHE A 85 2.85 3.45 5.01
N PRO A 86 4.03 3.26 4.41
CA PRO A 86 4.40 1.95 3.87
C PRO A 86 4.59 0.91 4.98
N MET A 87 4.21 -0.32 4.70
CA MET A 87 4.37 -1.47 5.61
C MET A 87 5.06 -2.62 4.89
N HIS A 88 5.40 -3.68 5.63
CA HIS A 88 5.99 -4.91 5.09
C HIS A 88 7.36 -4.70 4.44
N MET A 89 8.10 -3.72 4.92
CA MET A 89 9.41 -3.40 4.31
C MET A 89 10.56 -4.27 4.81
N TRP A 90 10.32 -5.08 5.84
CA TRP A 90 11.35 -5.99 6.39
C TRP A 90 12.64 -5.27 6.77
N LYS A 91 12.53 -4.06 7.35
CA LYS A 91 13.64 -3.17 7.71
C LYS A 91 14.44 -2.68 6.49
N GLN A 92 13.99 -2.95 5.28
CA GLN A 92 14.59 -2.42 4.07
C GLN A 92 13.93 -1.09 3.71
N TYR A 93 14.12 -0.10 4.57
CA TYR A 93 13.42 1.18 4.47
C TYR A 93 13.73 1.95 3.19
N GLU A 94 14.84 1.65 2.55
CA GLU A 94 15.23 2.26 1.28
C GLU A 94 14.24 1.96 0.15
N VAL A 95 13.37 0.97 0.30
CA VAL A 95 12.34 0.67 -0.70
C VAL A 95 11.38 1.83 -0.89
N GLN A 96 11.09 2.58 0.19
CA GLN A 96 10.22 3.76 0.08
C GLN A 96 10.92 4.87 -0.70
N ASP A 97 12.23 5.05 -0.52
CA ASP A 97 12.99 6.04 -1.29
C ASP A 97 13.03 5.65 -2.77
N ARG A 98 13.12 4.36 -3.06
CA ARG A 98 13.07 3.86 -4.42
C ARG A 98 11.75 4.24 -5.10
N LEU A 99 10.63 4.01 -4.43
CA LEU A 99 9.32 4.37 -4.97
C LEU A 99 9.18 5.88 -5.15
N ILE A 100 9.59 6.66 -4.15
CA ILE A 100 9.49 8.13 -4.20
C ILE A 100 10.31 8.69 -5.36
N GLY A 101 11.44 8.05 -5.70
CA GLY A 101 12.27 8.45 -6.82
C GLY A 101 11.77 8.03 -8.19
N MET A 102 10.72 7.20 -8.25
CA MET A 102 10.14 6.76 -9.53
C MET A 102 9.13 7.77 -10.04
N GLU A 103 9.11 7.97 -11.35
CA GLU A 103 8.17 8.88 -11.99
C GLU A 103 6.70 8.51 -11.67
N VAL A 104 6.41 7.21 -11.56
CA VAL A 104 5.06 6.72 -11.30
C VAL A 104 4.47 7.28 -10.01
N SER A 105 5.29 7.59 -9.01
CA SER A 105 4.82 8.08 -7.71
C SER A 105 4.53 9.58 -7.69
N GLU A 106 4.84 10.30 -8.74
CA GLU A 106 4.68 11.76 -8.76
C GLU A 106 3.31 12.25 -8.24
N PRO A 107 2.16 11.64 -8.66
CA PRO A 107 0.86 12.13 -8.21
C PRO A 107 0.61 12.03 -6.71
N TYR A 108 1.37 11.21 -5.98
CA TYR A 108 1.09 10.96 -4.56
C TYR A 108 2.32 10.91 -3.67
N ARG A 109 3.53 11.09 -4.22
CA ARG A 109 4.76 10.89 -3.42
C ARG A 109 4.83 11.75 -2.16
N GLU A 110 4.23 12.94 -2.20
CA GLU A 110 4.24 13.84 -1.05
C GLU A 110 3.36 13.36 0.10
N LYS A 111 2.47 12.41 -0.16
CA LYS A 111 1.60 11.82 0.85
C LYS A 111 2.27 10.68 1.61
N ILE A 112 3.41 10.22 1.12
CA ILE A 112 4.13 9.09 1.73
C ILE A 112 4.93 9.57 2.93
N MET A 113 4.62 9.02 4.10
CA MET A 113 5.37 9.29 5.33
C MET A 113 6.52 8.29 5.43
N ARG A 114 7.73 8.78 5.37
CA ARG A 114 8.91 7.91 5.39
C ARG A 114 9.18 7.36 6.77
N ILE A 115 9.27 6.04 6.87
CA ILE A 115 9.64 5.36 8.11
C ILE A 115 11.14 5.08 8.07
N ARG A 116 11.85 5.42 9.13
CA ARG A 116 13.31 5.28 9.20
C ARG A 116 13.77 4.26 10.22
N GLU A 117 12.94 3.99 11.22
CA GLU A 117 13.30 3.08 12.30
C GLU A 117 12.06 2.55 13.01
N LYS A 118 12.24 1.41 13.66
CA LYS A 118 11.19 0.81 14.49
C LYS A 118 10.89 1.73 15.66
N GLY A 119 9.62 1.91 15.96
CA GLY A 119 9.19 2.75 17.10
C GLY A 119 9.18 4.24 16.82
N GLN A 120 9.44 4.64 15.59
CA GLN A 120 9.40 6.04 15.20
C GLN A 120 8.01 6.63 15.44
N VAL A 121 7.96 7.86 15.97
CA VAL A 121 6.71 8.56 16.27
C VAL A 121 6.50 9.69 15.29
N PHE A 122 5.26 9.80 14.78
CA PHE A 122 4.85 10.88 13.89
C PHE A 122 3.73 11.68 14.53
N GLU A 123 3.81 12.99 14.39
CA GLU A 123 2.71 13.88 14.80
C GLU A 123 2.00 14.34 13.54
N LEU A 124 0.70 14.10 13.48
CA LEU A 124 -0.10 14.38 12.28
C LEU A 124 -1.06 15.57 12.47
#